data_e3e3ce5829be5e158790312cc15339ff
#
_entry.id   e3e3ce5829be5e158790312cc15339ff
#
_cell.length_a   1.000
_cell.length_b   1.000
_cell.length_c   1.000
_cell.angle_alpha   90.00
_cell.angle_beta   90.00
_cell.angle_gamma   90.00
#
_symmetry.space_group_name_H-M   'P 1'
#
loop_
_entity.id
_entity.type
_entity.pdbx_description
1 polymer ?
#
loop_
_entity_poly.entity_id
_entity_poly.type
_entity_poly.pdbx_seq_one_letter_code
_entity_poly.pdbx_strand_id
1 'polypeptide(L)'
;MPVYRLIFALVALAAALASAPVSVAADACANRGELDAMYCDANKDLVADVPTDSKKWKNPSTIVFTYTAVEDPAVYENIFKPFTTYLSKCLDKKVVFYQVQSNAAEIEAMRSGRLHVAGFSTGPTAFAVNLAGAIPFAVKGTAKEFQGYNLIVIVKANSPYQKLADLKGKKVAHTSPSSNSGHLAPLALFPKEGLTPDKDYKIIFSGKHDQSVMGVNSGDYDAGAVASDVFHRMAERGQVKESDFRVIYRSQKFPTSSFAYAHDLAPQLADKLLSCFYEYRFPPEMQKAFDGADRFFPINYKTTWEVVRQVASGSGQGFDKASYDKETAREKAEAAAKAKK
;
A
#
# COMPACT_ATOMS: atom_id res chain seq x y z
N MET A 1 -18.38 -93.64 14.09
CA MET A 1 -17.42 -92.57 13.77
C MET A 1 -18.16 -91.25 14.03
N PRO A 2 -17.79 -90.45 15.10
CA PRO A 2 -18.52 -89.26 15.40
C PRO A 2 -17.86 -88.04 14.72
N VAL A 3 -18.70 -87.21 14.17
CA VAL A 3 -18.35 -85.93 13.51
C VAL A 3 -18.38 -84.83 14.56
N TYR A 4 -17.20 -84.24 14.82
CA TYR A 4 -17.06 -83.02 15.69
C TYR A 4 -17.50 -81.77 14.95
N ARG A 5 -18.48 -81.07 15.46
CA ARG A 5 -18.87 -79.72 15.05
C ARG A 5 -18.04 -78.70 15.86
N LEU A 6 -17.19 -77.95 15.18
CA LEU A 6 -16.55 -76.75 15.76
C LEU A 6 -17.51 -75.58 15.62
N ILE A 7 -17.83 -74.94 16.75
CA ILE A 7 -18.56 -73.66 16.80
C ILE A 7 -17.55 -72.55 16.89
N PHE A 8 -17.46 -71.71 15.84
CA PHE A 8 -16.69 -70.48 15.89
C PHE A 8 -17.53 -69.37 16.53
N ALA A 9 -17.13 -68.89 17.70
CA ALA A 9 -17.69 -67.70 18.31
C ALA A 9 -16.96 -66.47 17.74
N LEU A 10 -17.65 -65.65 16.95
CA LEU A 10 -17.19 -64.34 16.52
C LEU A 10 -17.40 -63.34 17.65
N VAL A 11 -16.32 -62.87 18.24
CA VAL A 11 -16.31 -61.74 19.17
C VAL A 11 -16.20 -60.47 18.31
N ALA A 12 -17.30 -59.74 18.16
CA ALA A 12 -17.34 -58.42 17.53
C ALA A 12 -16.78 -57.37 18.55
N LEU A 13 -15.55 -56.92 18.34
CA LEU A 13 -14.96 -55.81 19.10
C LEU A 13 -15.41 -54.50 18.48
N ALA A 14 -16.45 -53.85 19.03
CA ALA A 14 -16.90 -52.52 18.64
C ALA A 14 -15.90 -51.48 19.15
N ALA A 15 -15.00 -51.04 18.29
CA ALA A 15 -14.15 -49.89 18.56
C ALA A 15 -14.99 -48.58 18.52
N ALA A 16 -15.38 -48.07 19.68
CA ALA A 16 -15.94 -46.73 19.81
C ALA A 16 -14.84 -45.69 19.56
N LEU A 17 -14.77 -45.19 18.34
CA LEU A 17 -14.02 -43.98 18.00
C LEU A 17 -14.66 -42.80 18.72
N ALA A 18 -14.15 -42.45 19.90
CA ALA A 18 -14.49 -41.18 20.54
C ALA A 18 -13.89 -40.03 19.69
N SER A 19 -14.70 -39.44 18.84
CA SER A 19 -14.40 -38.16 18.21
C SER A 19 -14.34 -37.11 19.31
N ALA A 20 -13.14 -36.79 19.80
CA ALA A 20 -12.94 -35.63 20.63
C ALA A 20 -13.38 -34.38 19.85
N PRO A 21 -14.23 -33.50 20.41
CA PRO A 21 -14.53 -32.26 19.74
C PRO A 21 -13.22 -31.49 19.58
N VAL A 22 -12.88 -31.13 18.34
CA VAL A 22 -11.83 -30.15 18.08
C VAL A 22 -12.34 -28.86 18.68
N SER A 23 -11.87 -28.53 19.88
CA SER A 23 -12.09 -27.22 20.48
C SER A 23 -11.37 -26.22 19.58
N VAL A 24 -12.09 -25.59 18.65
CA VAL A 24 -11.63 -24.39 17.99
C VAL A 24 -11.50 -23.37 19.14
N ALA A 25 -10.26 -23.09 19.53
CA ALA A 25 -9.98 -22.03 20.48
C ALA A 25 -10.70 -20.78 19.96
N ALA A 26 -11.65 -20.27 20.75
CA ALA A 26 -12.35 -19.05 20.41
C ALA A 26 -11.30 -17.96 20.13
N ASP A 27 -11.46 -17.24 19.04
CA ASP A 27 -10.57 -16.15 18.67
C ASP A 27 -10.55 -15.16 19.86
N ALA A 28 -9.40 -15.06 20.53
CA ALA A 28 -9.24 -14.21 21.71
C ALA A 28 -9.26 -12.71 21.36
N CYS A 29 -9.41 -12.35 20.09
CA CYS A 29 -9.46 -10.97 19.62
C CYS A 29 -10.83 -10.32 19.94
N ALA A 30 -10.84 -9.35 20.84
CA ALA A 30 -12.05 -8.62 21.24
C ALA A 30 -12.62 -7.73 20.15
N ASN A 31 -11.79 -7.21 19.26
CA ASN A 31 -12.16 -6.41 18.10
C ASN A 31 -11.09 -6.58 17.02
N ARG A 32 -11.52 -6.77 15.78
CA ARG A 32 -10.63 -6.90 14.62
C ARG A 32 -10.83 -5.80 13.59
N GLY A 33 -12.04 -5.24 13.50
CA GLY A 33 -12.40 -4.31 12.44
C GLY A 33 -12.18 -4.93 11.04
N GLU A 34 -11.44 -4.23 10.19
CA GLU A 34 -11.09 -4.65 8.83
C GLU A 34 -9.75 -5.41 8.73
N LEU A 35 -9.08 -5.68 9.86
CA LEU A 35 -7.79 -6.37 9.86
C LEU A 35 -7.95 -7.85 9.46
N ASP A 36 -6.91 -8.39 8.80
CA ASP A 36 -6.81 -9.84 8.52
C ASP A 36 -6.88 -10.67 9.81
N ALA A 37 -7.32 -11.93 9.68
CA ALA A 37 -7.51 -12.86 10.80
C ALA A 37 -6.28 -13.03 11.70
N MET A 38 -5.08 -12.70 11.22
CA MET A 38 -3.84 -12.78 11.97
C MET A 38 -3.65 -11.66 13.01
N TYR A 39 -4.44 -10.58 12.93
CA TYR A 39 -4.26 -9.37 13.74
C TYR A 39 -5.47 -9.09 14.62
N CYS A 40 -5.26 -8.32 15.68
CA CYS A 40 -6.29 -7.80 16.56
C CYS A 40 -6.12 -6.29 16.70
N ASP A 41 -7.24 -5.58 16.89
CA ASP A 41 -7.33 -4.15 17.18
C ASP A 41 -8.25 -3.96 18.38
N ALA A 42 -7.80 -4.40 19.57
CA ALA A 42 -8.61 -4.38 20.78
C ALA A 42 -8.92 -2.96 21.25
N ASN A 43 -8.02 -2.02 21.01
CA ASN A 43 -8.12 -0.60 21.39
C ASN A 43 -8.89 0.25 20.36
N LYS A 44 -9.25 -0.32 19.21
CA LYS A 44 -10.03 0.31 18.10
C LYS A 44 -9.35 1.54 17.50
N ASP A 45 -8.04 1.50 17.36
CA ASP A 45 -7.25 2.54 16.70
C ASP A 45 -7.01 2.28 15.21
N LEU A 46 -7.55 1.17 14.68
CA LEU A 46 -7.53 0.70 13.30
C LEU A 46 -6.17 0.19 12.84
N VAL A 47 -5.26 -0.13 13.76
CA VAL A 47 -4.01 -0.80 13.46
C VAL A 47 -3.86 -2.07 14.30
N ALA A 48 -2.97 -2.96 13.88
CA ALA A 48 -2.73 -4.21 14.60
C ALA A 48 -2.09 -3.95 15.98
N ASP A 49 -2.63 -4.56 17.01
CA ASP A 49 -2.03 -4.56 18.34
C ASP A 49 -0.65 -5.23 18.33
N VAL A 50 0.25 -4.75 19.18
CA VAL A 50 1.52 -5.43 19.46
C VAL A 50 1.22 -6.80 20.11
N PRO A 51 1.87 -7.88 19.67
CA PRO A 51 1.65 -9.20 20.28
C PRO A 51 1.89 -9.18 21.81
N THR A 52 0.96 -9.70 22.59
CA THR A 52 1.09 -9.78 24.06
C THR A 52 2.14 -10.82 24.50
N ASP A 53 2.38 -11.85 23.69
CA ASP A 53 3.44 -12.82 23.90
C ASP A 53 4.78 -12.28 23.37
N SER A 54 5.70 -11.98 24.29
CA SER A 54 7.05 -11.48 23.94
C SER A 54 7.87 -12.40 23.06
N LYS A 55 7.56 -13.71 23.01
CA LYS A 55 8.21 -14.66 22.09
C LYS A 55 7.90 -14.38 20.62
N LYS A 56 6.83 -13.65 20.35
CA LYS A 56 6.45 -13.21 18.99
C LYS A 56 7.14 -11.91 18.59
N TRP A 57 7.79 -11.21 19.51
CA TRP A 57 8.47 -9.95 19.21
C TRP A 57 9.73 -10.19 18.39
N LYS A 58 9.88 -9.40 17.34
CA LYS A 58 11.05 -9.43 16.46
C LYS A 58 12.06 -8.35 16.85
N ASN A 59 13.29 -8.77 17.05
CA ASN A 59 14.42 -7.87 17.27
C ASN A 59 15.57 -8.22 16.30
N PRO A 60 15.40 -8.00 14.98
CA PRO A 60 16.36 -8.42 13.98
C PRO A 60 17.68 -7.63 14.11
N SER A 61 18.80 -8.29 13.79
CA SER A 61 20.11 -7.62 13.69
C SER A 61 20.24 -6.71 12.47
N THR A 62 19.43 -6.97 11.45
CA THR A 62 19.36 -6.16 10.24
C THR A 62 17.93 -5.65 10.04
N ILE A 63 17.76 -4.33 9.99
CA ILE A 63 16.48 -3.69 9.61
C ILE A 63 16.43 -3.61 8.09
N VAL A 64 15.37 -4.16 7.52
CA VAL A 64 15.05 -4.03 6.10
C VAL A 64 14.07 -2.88 5.96
N PHE A 65 14.48 -1.85 5.21
CA PHE A 65 13.71 -0.64 4.93
C PHE A 65 13.42 -0.54 3.43
N THR A 66 12.27 -0.05 3.05
CA THR A 66 11.91 0.27 1.66
C THR A 66 11.11 1.55 1.56
N TYR A 67 10.93 2.02 0.33
CA TYR A 67 9.99 3.08 -0.01
C TYR A 67 9.21 2.70 -1.27
N THR A 68 7.96 3.03 -1.29
CA THR A 68 6.95 2.62 -2.28
C THR A 68 7.36 2.83 -3.75
N ALA A 69 6.95 1.91 -4.60
CA ALA A 69 7.25 1.90 -6.05
C ALA A 69 6.30 2.80 -6.86
N VAL A 70 6.14 4.08 -6.50
CA VAL A 70 5.29 5.04 -7.27
C VAL A 70 5.97 5.57 -8.53
N GLU A 71 7.30 5.46 -8.58
CA GLU A 71 8.20 5.76 -9.69
C GLU A 71 9.27 4.65 -9.79
N ASP A 72 10.34 4.85 -10.59
CA ASP A 72 11.48 3.93 -10.63
C ASP A 72 12.08 3.78 -9.21
N PRO A 73 12.16 2.57 -8.65
CA PRO A 73 12.69 2.32 -7.31
C PRO A 73 14.13 2.81 -7.09
N ALA A 74 14.96 2.83 -8.14
CA ALA A 74 16.35 3.28 -8.04
C ALA A 74 16.46 4.77 -7.63
N VAL A 75 15.47 5.58 -7.96
CA VAL A 75 15.40 7.00 -7.56
C VAL A 75 15.36 7.10 -6.03
N TYR A 76 14.55 6.27 -5.40
CA TYR A 76 14.34 6.34 -3.94
C TYR A 76 15.51 5.76 -3.14
N GLU A 77 16.20 4.73 -3.61
CA GLU A 77 17.38 4.20 -2.94
C GLU A 77 18.45 5.28 -2.74
N ASN A 78 18.72 6.06 -3.78
CA ASN A 78 19.67 7.16 -3.70
C ASN A 78 19.21 8.27 -2.75
N ILE A 79 17.94 8.68 -2.81
CA ILE A 79 17.35 9.71 -1.95
C ILE A 79 17.42 9.31 -0.48
N PHE A 80 17.13 8.05 -0.15
CA PHE A 80 17.11 7.55 1.23
C PHE A 80 18.47 7.08 1.74
N LYS A 81 19.53 7.05 0.94
CA LYS A 81 20.89 6.63 1.38
C LYS A 81 21.40 7.39 2.59
N PRO A 82 21.32 8.74 2.67
CA PRO A 82 21.70 9.48 3.87
C PRO A 82 20.89 9.07 5.09
N PHE A 83 19.58 8.87 4.93
CA PHE A 83 18.69 8.45 6.01
C PHE A 83 19.00 7.04 6.50
N THR A 84 19.17 6.06 5.61
CA THR A 84 19.48 4.67 6.01
C THR A 84 20.84 4.58 6.72
N THR A 85 21.81 5.40 6.32
CA THR A 85 23.09 5.54 7.02
C THR A 85 22.93 6.11 8.42
N TYR A 86 22.13 7.16 8.57
CA TYR A 86 21.79 7.74 9.88
C TYR A 86 21.03 6.72 10.75
N LEU A 87 20.00 6.08 10.20
CA LEU A 87 19.15 5.13 10.90
C LEU A 87 19.97 3.94 11.42
N SER A 88 20.94 3.47 10.64
CA SER A 88 21.85 2.40 11.06
C SER A 88 22.65 2.79 12.30
N LYS A 89 23.19 4.02 12.36
CA LYS A 89 23.91 4.53 13.53
C LYS A 89 22.99 4.75 14.72
N CYS A 90 21.81 5.34 14.48
CA CYS A 90 20.84 5.65 15.53
C CYS A 90 20.31 4.38 16.22
N LEU A 91 20.02 3.33 15.46
CA LEU A 91 19.51 2.06 15.98
C LEU A 91 20.61 1.13 16.52
N ASP A 92 21.88 1.39 16.18
CA ASP A 92 23.00 0.46 16.39
C ASP A 92 22.71 -0.91 15.73
N LYS A 93 22.21 -0.87 14.49
CA LYS A 93 21.85 -2.05 13.69
C LYS A 93 22.22 -1.82 12.23
N LYS A 94 22.46 -2.90 11.49
CA LYS A 94 22.54 -2.82 10.03
C LYS A 94 21.19 -2.39 9.48
N VAL A 95 21.14 -1.41 8.57
CA VAL A 95 19.96 -1.02 7.82
C VAL A 95 20.25 -1.22 6.34
N VAL A 96 19.36 -1.94 5.65
CA VAL A 96 19.48 -2.18 4.21
C VAL A 96 18.23 -1.64 3.51
N PHE A 97 18.44 -0.97 2.35
CA PHE A 97 17.35 -0.59 1.48
C PHE A 97 16.98 -1.79 0.59
N TYR A 98 15.69 -2.13 0.55
CA TYR A 98 15.17 -3.20 -0.28
C TYR A 98 14.31 -2.62 -1.40
N GLN A 99 14.73 -2.79 -2.65
CA GLN A 99 13.97 -2.31 -3.79
C GLN A 99 12.73 -3.17 -4.03
N VAL A 100 11.55 -2.57 -4.01
CA VAL A 100 10.28 -3.21 -4.36
C VAL A 100 9.83 -2.76 -5.74
N GLN A 101 9.29 -3.68 -6.53
CA GLN A 101 8.87 -3.41 -7.92
C GLN A 101 7.39 -3.03 -8.02
N SER A 102 6.58 -3.35 -7.00
CA SER A 102 5.16 -3.06 -6.94
C SER A 102 4.66 -2.89 -5.51
N ASN A 103 3.53 -2.21 -5.35
CA ASN A 103 2.86 -2.09 -4.06
C ASN A 103 2.48 -3.46 -3.48
N ALA A 104 2.08 -4.41 -4.34
CA ALA A 104 1.75 -5.76 -3.90
C ALA A 104 2.96 -6.49 -3.30
N ALA A 105 4.14 -6.39 -3.96
CA ALA A 105 5.38 -6.98 -3.45
C ALA A 105 5.82 -6.36 -2.11
N GLU A 106 5.58 -5.07 -1.92
CA GLU A 106 5.88 -4.35 -0.69
C GLU A 106 5.02 -4.84 0.49
N ILE A 107 3.70 -4.95 0.29
CA ILE A 107 2.75 -5.45 1.30
C ILE A 107 3.09 -6.91 1.68
N GLU A 108 3.32 -7.78 0.70
CA GLU A 108 3.68 -9.17 0.94
C GLU A 108 5.06 -9.33 1.62
N ALA A 109 6.01 -8.45 1.34
CA ALA A 109 7.31 -8.48 2.02
C ALA A 109 7.16 -8.17 3.53
N MET A 110 6.30 -7.21 3.91
CA MET A 110 6.01 -6.94 5.32
C MET A 110 5.18 -8.06 5.96
N ARG A 111 4.11 -8.52 5.30
CA ARG A 111 3.27 -9.62 5.78
C ARG A 111 4.06 -10.91 6.06
N SER A 112 5.03 -11.23 5.21
CA SER A 112 5.92 -12.39 5.37
C SER A 112 7.08 -12.17 6.33
N GLY A 113 7.19 -10.99 6.96
CA GLY A 113 8.25 -10.66 7.92
C GLY A 113 9.62 -10.41 7.30
N ARG A 114 9.71 -10.23 5.98
CA ARG A 114 10.95 -9.89 5.26
C ARG A 114 11.25 -8.39 5.25
N LEU A 115 10.24 -7.57 5.53
CA LEU A 115 10.32 -6.12 5.57
C LEU A 115 9.90 -5.63 6.96
N HIS A 116 10.69 -4.76 7.55
CA HIS A 116 10.49 -4.31 8.93
C HIS A 116 9.94 -2.89 9.01
N VAL A 117 10.37 -2.02 8.09
CA VAL A 117 9.97 -0.61 8.02
C VAL A 117 9.78 -0.25 6.55
N ALA A 118 8.69 0.44 6.25
CA ALA A 118 8.37 0.80 4.87
C ALA A 118 7.74 2.19 4.76
N GLY A 119 7.98 2.83 3.64
CA GLY A 119 7.24 4.02 3.21
C GLY A 119 6.16 3.61 2.21
N PHE A 120 4.98 3.21 2.66
CA PHE A 120 3.86 2.83 1.79
C PHE A 120 3.18 4.04 1.15
N SER A 121 2.85 3.98 -0.14
CA SER A 121 2.01 5.01 -0.76
C SER A 121 0.58 5.00 -0.18
N THR A 122 -0.19 6.05 -0.44
CA THR A 122 -1.43 6.36 0.30
C THR A 122 -2.45 5.22 0.33
N GLY A 123 -2.79 4.63 -0.81
CA GLY A 123 -3.71 3.49 -0.86
C GLY A 123 -3.11 2.21 -0.27
N PRO A 124 -1.91 1.80 -0.71
CA PRO A 124 -1.19 0.67 -0.13
C PRO A 124 -0.97 0.72 1.38
N THR A 125 -0.87 1.92 1.99
CA THR A 125 -0.85 2.05 3.46
C THR A 125 -2.03 1.34 4.11
N ALA A 126 -3.26 1.58 3.64
CA ALA A 126 -4.46 0.98 4.24
C ALA A 126 -4.50 -0.55 4.04
N PHE A 127 -4.09 -1.05 2.86
CA PHE A 127 -3.91 -2.49 2.65
C PHE A 127 -2.82 -3.08 3.55
N ALA A 128 -1.68 -2.39 3.72
CA ALA A 128 -0.59 -2.87 4.58
C ALA A 128 -1.01 -2.92 6.06
N VAL A 129 -1.80 -1.94 6.52
CA VAL A 129 -2.40 -1.96 7.86
C VAL A 129 -3.27 -3.21 8.03
N ASN A 130 -4.23 -3.41 7.12
CA ASN A 130 -5.21 -4.48 7.27
C ASN A 130 -4.62 -5.88 7.00
N LEU A 131 -3.70 -6.02 6.03
CA LEU A 131 -3.23 -7.32 5.55
C LEU A 131 -1.83 -7.70 6.02
N ALA A 132 -1.01 -6.73 6.44
CA ALA A 132 0.38 -6.97 6.83
C ALA A 132 0.73 -6.49 8.24
N GLY A 133 -0.25 -5.99 9.01
CA GLY A 133 -0.03 -5.50 10.36
C GLY A 133 0.92 -4.30 10.42
N ALA A 134 0.91 -3.46 9.39
CA ALA A 134 1.70 -2.24 9.38
C ALA A 134 1.15 -1.23 10.37
N ILE A 135 2.02 -0.57 11.14
CA ILE A 135 1.67 0.53 12.06
C ILE A 135 2.21 1.84 11.48
N PRO A 136 1.37 2.64 10.78
CA PRO A 136 1.78 3.94 10.26
C PRO A 136 2.01 4.94 11.39
N PHE A 137 3.15 5.64 11.36
CA PHE A 137 3.54 6.56 12.42
C PHE A 137 3.98 7.94 11.91
N ALA A 138 4.39 8.05 10.66
CA ALA A 138 4.86 9.30 10.10
C ALA A 138 4.51 9.45 8.62
N VAL A 139 4.50 10.68 8.15
CA VAL A 139 4.56 11.09 6.74
C VAL A 139 5.67 12.12 6.56
N LYS A 140 6.02 12.46 5.33
CA LYS A 140 6.91 13.59 5.08
C LYS A 140 6.18 14.90 5.42
N GLY A 141 6.89 15.89 5.90
CA GLY A 141 6.32 17.19 6.24
C GLY A 141 7.35 18.22 6.65
N THR A 142 6.85 19.32 7.19
CA THR A 142 7.60 20.41 7.79
C THR A 142 7.35 20.45 9.30
N ALA A 143 7.90 21.44 10.02
CA ALA A 143 7.57 21.64 11.42
C ALA A 143 6.08 22.00 11.65
N LYS A 144 5.38 22.50 10.63
CA LYS A 144 4.04 23.05 10.75
C LYS A 144 2.95 22.07 10.34
N GLU A 145 3.20 21.28 9.29
CA GLU A 145 2.18 20.41 8.70
C GLU A 145 2.80 19.23 7.94
N PHE A 146 2.01 18.19 7.76
CA PHE A 146 2.39 17.08 6.89
C PHE A 146 2.19 17.43 5.41
N GLN A 147 3.01 16.82 4.56
CA GLN A 147 2.91 16.96 3.12
C GLN A 147 1.69 16.18 2.59
N GLY A 148 0.89 16.84 1.76
CA GLY A 148 -0.21 16.22 1.05
C GLY A 148 -0.09 16.42 -0.45
N TYR A 149 -0.94 15.70 -1.20
CA TYR A 149 -1.00 15.78 -2.65
C TYR A 149 -2.45 15.64 -3.14
N ASN A 150 -2.69 15.89 -4.44
CA ASN A 150 -4.00 15.72 -5.07
C ASN A 150 -3.95 14.61 -6.14
N LEU A 151 -5.04 13.89 -6.33
CA LEU A 151 -5.28 13.27 -7.62
C LEU A 151 -5.45 14.40 -8.64
N ILE A 152 -4.70 14.34 -9.74
CA ILE A 152 -4.93 15.17 -10.93
C ILE A 152 -5.19 14.27 -12.13
N VAL A 153 -5.99 14.76 -13.07
CA VAL A 153 -6.12 14.14 -14.38
C VAL A 153 -5.45 15.05 -15.40
N ILE A 154 -4.42 14.50 -16.02
CA ILE A 154 -3.63 15.20 -17.05
C ILE A 154 -4.01 14.70 -18.44
N VAL A 155 -3.98 15.62 -19.40
CA VAL A 155 -4.12 15.40 -20.83
C VAL A 155 -3.06 16.20 -21.57
N LYS A 156 -2.80 15.94 -22.86
CA LYS A 156 -1.94 16.83 -23.64
C LYS A 156 -2.52 18.23 -23.70
N ALA A 157 -1.68 19.26 -23.61
CA ALA A 157 -2.10 20.66 -23.64
C ALA A 157 -2.90 21.03 -24.90
N ASN A 158 -2.52 20.45 -26.05
CA ASN A 158 -3.18 20.65 -27.34
C ASN A 158 -4.38 19.72 -27.60
N SER A 159 -4.76 18.86 -26.64
CA SER A 159 -5.93 18.01 -26.78
C SER A 159 -7.25 18.79 -26.68
N PRO A 160 -8.35 18.30 -27.24
CA PRO A 160 -9.65 18.95 -27.12
C PRO A 160 -10.29 18.79 -25.73
N TYR A 161 -9.73 17.97 -24.86
CA TYR A 161 -10.35 17.61 -23.57
C TYR A 161 -10.18 18.73 -22.53
N GLN A 162 -11.29 19.17 -21.91
CA GLN A 162 -11.34 20.26 -20.93
C GLN A 162 -11.83 19.80 -19.55
N LYS A 163 -12.59 18.70 -19.47
CA LYS A 163 -13.22 18.15 -18.26
C LYS A 163 -13.31 16.63 -18.35
N LEU A 164 -13.56 15.97 -17.21
CA LEU A 164 -13.64 14.50 -17.14
C LEU A 164 -14.66 13.90 -18.13
N ALA A 165 -15.83 14.52 -18.27
CA ALA A 165 -16.87 14.02 -19.17
C ALA A 165 -16.44 13.93 -20.65
N ASP A 166 -15.41 14.68 -21.07
CA ASP A 166 -14.88 14.64 -22.44
C ASP A 166 -14.07 13.35 -22.71
N LEU A 167 -13.75 12.60 -21.66
CA LEU A 167 -12.96 11.36 -21.73
C LEU A 167 -13.80 10.11 -21.99
N LYS A 168 -15.13 10.22 -22.27
CA LYS A 168 -15.95 9.07 -22.62
C LYS A 168 -15.45 8.40 -23.88
N GLY A 169 -15.27 7.06 -23.82
CA GLY A 169 -14.70 6.25 -24.89
C GLY A 169 -13.21 6.42 -25.13
N LYS A 170 -12.49 7.17 -24.27
CA LYS A 170 -11.06 7.47 -24.40
C LYS A 170 -10.20 6.47 -23.62
N LYS A 171 -8.89 6.47 -23.92
CA LYS A 171 -7.89 5.67 -23.22
C LYS A 171 -7.41 6.43 -21.99
N VAL A 172 -7.90 6.07 -20.82
CA VAL A 172 -7.51 6.70 -19.56
C VAL A 172 -6.59 5.76 -18.78
N ALA A 173 -5.36 6.21 -18.52
CA ALA A 173 -4.43 5.46 -17.71
C ALA A 173 -4.78 5.59 -16.23
N HIS A 174 -4.92 4.47 -15.56
CA HIS A 174 -4.79 4.29 -14.14
C HIS A 174 -3.39 3.75 -13.83
N THR A 175 -2.90 3.86 -12.58
CA THR A 175 -1.54 3.41 -12.26
C THR A 175 -1.52 1.92 -11.89
N SER A 176 -1.84 1.61 -10.63
CA SER A 176 -1.97 0.26 -10.12
C SER A 176 -3.27 0.13 -9.32
N PRO A 177 -3.81 -1.09 -9.15
CA PRO A 177 -5.08 -1.31 -8.49
C PRO A 177 -5.20 -0.77 -7.06
N SER A 178 -4.11 -0.81 -6.30
CA SER A 178 -4.07 -0.30 -4.91
C SER A 178 -3.75 1.20 -4.81
N SER A 179 -3.44 1.87 -5.93
CA SER A 179 -3.10 3.30 -5.91
C SER A 179 -4.29 4.16 -5.52
N ASN A 180 -4.13 5.04 -4.54
CA ASN A 180 -5.19 5.99 -4.16
C ASN A 180 -5.54 6.93 -5.33
N SER A 181 -4.62 7.80 -5.75
CA SER A 181 -4.89 8.78 -6.83
C SER A 181 -4.92 8.16 -8.21
N GLY A 182 -4.20 7.04 -8.42
CA GLY A 182 -4.15 6.39 -9.72
C GLY A 182 -5.33 5.45 -10.00
N HIS A 183 -6.13 5.06 -8.98
CA HIS A 183 -7.23 4.11 -9.21
C HIS A 183 -8.42 4.30 -8.24
N LEU A 184 -8.22 4.18 -6.92
CA LEU A 184 -9.32 4.14 -5.96
C LEU A 184 -10.11 5.46 -5.92
N ALA A 185 -9.42 6.59 -5.90
CA ALA A 185 -10.07 7.89 -5.94
C ALA A 185 -10.79 8.17 -7.27
N PRO A 186 -10.25 7.86 -8.45
CA PRO A 186 -11.01 7.83 -9.69
C PRO A 186 -12.31 7.04 -9.62
N LEU A 187 -12.31 5.81 -9.07
CA LEU A 187 -13.53 5.00 -8.93
C LEU A 187 -14.61 5.70 -8.10
N ALA A 188 -14.22 6.42 -7.04
CA ALA A 188 -15.13 7.09 -6.11
C ALA A 188 -15.58 8.49 -6.58
N LEU A 189 -14.70 9.23 -7.24
CA LEU A 189 -14.88 10.65 -7.50
C LEU A 189 -15.35 10.95 -8.93
N PHE A 190 -14.87 10.22 -9.95
CA PHE A 190 -15.21 10.51 -11.34
C PHE A 190 -16.69 10.30 -11.69
N PRO A 191 -17.45 9.34 -11.09
CA PRO A 191 -18.88 9.24 -11.36
C PRO A 191 -19.66 10.51 -11.03
N LYS A 192 -19.24 11.27 -10.00
CA LYS A 192 -19.85 12.56 -9.60
C LYS A 192 -19.63 13.66 -10.64
N GLU A 193 -18.59 13.49 -11.48
CA GLU A 193 -18.22 14.40 -12.56
C GLU A 193 -18.70 13.91 -13.94
N GLY A 194 -19.58 12.90 -13.97
CA GLY A 194 -20.19 12.37 -15.18
C GLY A 194 -19.31 11.42 -15.99
N LEU A 195 -18.27 10.81 -15.38
CA LEU A 195 -17.36 9.84 -16.01
C LEU A 195 -17.23 8.60 -15.13
N THR A 196 -17.88 7.50 -15.46
CA THR A 196 -17.85 6.26 -14.68
C THR A 196 -16.78 5.30 -15.23
N PRO A 197 -15.75 4.94 -14.42
CA PRO A 197 -14.76 3.94 -14.81
C PRO A 197 -15.38 2.59 -15.21
N ASP A 198 -14.77 1.90 -16.18
CA ASP A 198 -15.21 0.65 -16.82
C ASP A 198 -16.60 0.69 -17.51
N LYS A 199 -17.35 1.77 -17.35
CA LYS A 199 -18.61 2.01 -18.06
C LYS A 199 -18.44 3.03 -19.19
N ASP A 200 -17.93 4.21 -18.88
CA ASP A 200 -17.77 5.29 -19.84
C ASP A 200 -16.39 5.26 -20.54
N TYR A 201 -15.40 4.62 -19.94
CA TYR A 201 -14.09 4.34 -20.53
C TYR A 201 -13.51 3.04 -19.94
N LYS A 202 -12.62 2.40 -20.69
CA LYS A 202 -11.91 1.22 -20.19
C LYS A 202 -10.69 1.64 -19.36
N ILE A 203 -10.59 1.15 -18.11
CA ILE A 203 -9.40 1.30 -17.29
C ILE A 203 -8.23 0.59 -17.94
N ILE A 204 -7.08 1.27 -18.03
CA ILE A 204 -5.81 0.71 -18.50
C ILE A 204 -4.77 0.94 -17.41
N PHE A 205 -4.24 -0.14 -16.82
CA PHE A 205 -3.17 0.01 -15.82
C PHE A 205 -1.82 0.27 -16.50
N SER A 206 -1.23 1.42 -16.21
CA SER A 206 0.13 1.77 -16.66
C SER A 206 1.21 1.13 -15.79
N GLY A 207 0.90 0.86 -14.53
CA GLY A 207 1.79 0.33 -13.49
C GLY A 207 2.20 1.39 -12.47
N LYS A 208 2.73 2.53 -12.90
CA LYS A 208 3.26 3.60 -12.03
C LYS A 208 2.85 4.98 -12.54
N HIS A 209 2.99 6.01 -11.68
CA HIS A 209 2.62 7.39 -12.07
C HIS A 209 3.48 7.96 -13.19
N ASP A 210 4.81 7.73 -13.15
CA ASP A 210 5.72 8.14 -14.21
C ASP A 210 5.34 7.51 -15.55
N GLN A 211 4.96 6.24 -15.57
CA GLN A 211 4.50 5.55 -16.78
C GLN A 211 3.19 6.13 -17.32
N SER A 212 2.25 6.52 -16.45
CA SER A 212 1.02 7.23 -16.87
C SER A 212 1.36 8.58 -17.51
N VAL A 213 2.23 9.38 -16.88
CA VAL A 213 2.65 10.69 -17.41
C VAL A 213 3.34 10.55 -18.76
N MET A 214 4.30 9.63 -18.86
CA MET A 214 5.01 9.39 -20.11
C MET A 214 4.09 8.88 -21.22
N GLY A 215 3.13 8.00 -20.90
CA GLY A 215 2.16 7.49 -21.87
C GLY A 215 1.16 8.56 -22.36
N VAL A 216 0.80 9.54 -21.53
CA VAL A 216 0.06 10.73 -22.00
C VAL A 216 0.96 11.59 -22.88
N ASN A 217 2.23 11.77 -22.51
CA ASN A 217 3.18 12.56 -23.28
C ASN A 217 3.45 11.96 -24.68
N SER A 218 3.58 10.65 -24.79
CA SER A 218 3.76 9.95 -26.08
C SER A 218 2.45 9.87 -26.90
N GLY A 219 1.28 9.92 -26.24
CA GLY A 219 -0.04 9.74 -26.86
C GLY A 219 -0.54 8.30 -26.85
N ASP A 220 0.07 7.42 -26.06
CA ASP A 220 -0.43 6.06 -25.83
C ASP A 220 -1.75 6.08 -25.06
N TYR A 221 -1.92 7.10 -24.19
CA TYR A 221 -3.13 7.39 -23.43
C TYR A 221 -3.64 8.79 -23.75
N ASP A 222 -4.97 8.94 -23.82
CA ASP A 222 -5.63 10.24 -23.99
C ASP A 222 -5.55 11.09 -22.69
N ALA A 223 -5.59 10.40 -21.54
CA ALA A 223 -5.51 11.00 -20.22
C ALA A 223 -4.85 10.05 -19.21
N GLY A 224 -4.37 10.61 -18.09
CA GLY A 224 -3.84 9.84 -16.97
C GLY A 224 -4.28 10.37 -15.61
N ALA A 225 -4.73 9.47 -14.73
CA ALA A 225 -4.99 9.76 -13.33
C ALA A 225 -3.69 9.60 -12.54
N VAL A 226 -3.12 10.71 -12.05
CA VAL A 226 -1.79 10.72 -11.44
C VAL A 226 -1.74 11.48 -10.11
N ALA A 227 -0.71 11.23 -9.33
CA ALA A 227 -0.39 12.01 -8.14
C ALA A 227 0.29 13.32 -8.53
N SER A 228 -0.23 14.44 -8.03
CA SER A 228 0.27 15.78 -8.39
C SER A 228 1.73 15.99 -8.01
N ASP A 229 2.17 15.47 -6.88
CA ASP A 229 3.56 15.56 -6.41
C ASP A 229 4.53 14.77 -7.31
N VAL A 230 4.13 13.59 -7.81
CA VAL A 230 4.95 12.83 -8.78
C VAL A 230 5.08 13.59 -10.10
N PHE A 231 3.97 14.11 -10.62
CA PHE A 231 3.99 14.90 -11.85
C PHE A 231 4.91 16.13 -11.74
N HIS A 232 4.81 16.87 -10.64
CA HIS A 232 5.66 18.02 -10.35
C HIS A 232 7.15 17.64 -10.28
N ARG A 233 7.51 16.60 -9.51
CA ARG A 233 8.90 16.11 -9.44
C ARG A 233 9.47 15.65 -10.78
N MET A 234 8.65 15.03 -11.65
CA MET A 234 9.08 14.68 -13.01
C MET A 234 9.42 15.92 -13.83
N ALA A 235 8.65 17.00 -13.69
CA ALA A 235 8.89 18.27 -14.36
C ALA A 235 10.17 18.95 -13.83
N GLU A 236 10.35 18.98 -12.50
CA GLU A 236 11.57 19.53 -11.87
C GLU A 236 12.84 18.78 -12.31
N ARG A 237 12.76 17.46 -12.52
CA ARG A 237 13.85 16.65 -13.06
C ARG A 237 14.04 16.80 -14.57
N GLY A 238 13.20 17.59 -15.24
CA GLY A 238 13.26 17.80 -16.70
C GLY A 238 12.84 16.58 -17.54
N GLN A 239 12.15 15.60 -16.94
CA GLN A 239 11.63 14.42 -17.64
C GLN A 239 10.44 14.77 -18.54
N VAL A 240 9.68 15.78 -18.15
CA VAL A 240 8.57 16.36 -18.92
C VAL A 240 8.52 17.87 -18.70
N LYS A 241 7.76 18.60 -19.53
CA LYS A 241 7.44 20.02 -19.31
C LYS A 241 5.98 20.12 -18.90
N GLU A 242 5.68 20.80 -17.80
CA GLU A 242 4.29 20.99 -17.35
C GLU A 242 3.43 21.68 -18.43
N SER A 243 4.01 22.59 -19.22
CA SER A 243 3.35 23.26 -20.34
C SER A 243 2.82 22.36 -21.44
N ASP A 244 3.34 21.13 -21.53
CA ASP A 244 2.92 20.14 -22.54
C ASP A 244 1.63 19.43 -22.12
N PHE A 245 1.15 19.70 -20.90
CA PHE A 245 -0.04 19.09 -20.31
C PHE A 245 -1.07 20.13 -19.87
N ARG A 246 -2.30 19.69 -19.76
CA ARG A 246 -3.41 20.39 -19.12
C ARG A 246 -3.95 19.53 -18.01
N VAL A 247 -4.15 20.11 -16.80
CA VAL A 247 -4.86 19.47 -15.71
C VAL A 247 -6.35 19.78 -15.88
N ILE A 248 -7.17 18.74 -16.13
CA ILE A 248 -8.63 18.87 -16.35
C ILE A 248 -9.45 18.49 -15.12
N TYR A 249 -8.81 17.94 -14.08
CA TYR A 249 -9.44 17.62 -12.81
C TYR A 249 -8.40 17.66 -11.68
N ARG A 250 -8.84 18.08 -10.49
CA ARG A 250 -8.06 18.07 -9.25
C ARG A 250 -8.97 17.71 -8.07
N SER A 251 -8.60 16.70 -7.30
CA SER A 251 -9.33 16.27 -6.10
C SER A 251 -9.02 17.14 -4.88
N GLN A 252 -9.67 16.83 -3.75
CA GLN A 252 -9.22 17.25 -2.44
C GLN A 252 -7.80 16.71 -2.16
N LYS A 253 -7.17 17.29 -1.11
CA LYS A 253 -5.82 16.89 -0.66
C LYS A 253 -5.88 15.55 0.07
N PHE A 254 -4.94 14.65 -0.24
CA PHE A 254 -4.68 13.38 0.45
C PHE A 254 -3.35 13.44 1.18
N PRO A 255 -3.16 12.69 2.28
CA PRO A 255 -1.84 12.53 2.87
C PRO A 255 -0.90 11.80 1.88
N THR A 256 0.38 12.18 1.89
CA THR A 256 1.41 11.50 1.10
C THR A 256 1.72 10.09 1.65
N SER A 257 2.74 9.43 1.14
CA SER A 257 3.16 8.10 1.62
C SER A 257 3.43 8.10 3.12
N SER A 258 2.86 7.11 3.84
CA SER A 258 3.16 6.92 5.25
C SER A 258 4.44 6.11 5.45
N PHE A 259 5.12 6.35 6.57
CA PHE A 259 6.12 5.42 7.09
C PHE A 259 5.47 4.57 8.16
N ALA A 260 5.65 3.26 8.04
CA ALA A 260 5.08 2.27 8.94
C ALA A 260 6.12 1.21 9.32
N TYR A 261 5.95 0.63 10.50
CA TYR A 261 6.74 -0.53 10.93
C TYR A 261 5.83 -1.74 11.16
N ALA A 262 6.41 -2.94 11.15
CA ALA A 262 5.68 -4.18 11.40
C ALA A 262 5.27 -4.28 12.89
N HIS A 263 3.98 -4.57 13.18
CA HIS A 263 3.37 -4.59 14.52
C HIS A 263 4.11 -5.48 15.53
N ASP A 264 4.85 -6.47 15.04
CA ASP A 264 5.56 -7.46 15.85
C ASP A 264 7.03 -7.11 16.14
N LEU A 265 7.48 -5.88 15.81
CA LEU A 265 8.78 -5.41 16.30
C LEU A 265 8.76 -5.30 17.82
N ALA A 266 9.88 -5.69 18.47
CA ALA A 266 10.03 -5.53 19.91
C ALA A 266 9.75 -4.08 20.31
N PRO A 267 8.92 -3.81 21.34
CA PRO A 267 8.50 -2.46 21.72
C PRO A 267 9.67 -1.46 21.86
N GLN A 268 10.75 -1.88 22.52
CA GLN A 268 11.93 -1.04 22.72
C GLN A 268 12.61 -0.66 21.39
N LEU A 269 12.58 -1.58 20.40
CA LEU A 269 13.10 -1.31 19.07
C LEU A 269 12.17 -0.36 18.31
N ALA A 270 10.86 -0.54 18.43
CA ALA A 270 9.87 0.34 17.82
C ALA A 270 9.99 1.78 18.39
N ASP A 271 10.07 1.94 19.71
CA ASP A 271 10.23 3.25 20.35
C ASP A 271 11.52 3.95 19.88
N LYS A 272 12.63 3.22 19.84
CA LYS A 272 13.90 3.76 19.34
C LYS A 272 13.83 4.14 17.86
N LEU A 273 13.15 3.32 17.05
CA LEU A 273 12.89 3.59 15.63
C LEU A 273 12.12 4.92 15.46
N LEU A 274 11.03 5.10 16.19
CA LEU A 274 10.22 6.33 16.18
C LEU A 274 11.06 7.55 16.54
N SER A 275 11.85 7.49 17.62
CA SER A 275 12.77 8.58 18.01
C SER A 275 13.75 8.91 16.89
N CYS A 276 14.40 7.90 16.31
CA CYS A 276 15.33 8.10 15.19
C CYS A 276 14.67 8.79 13.99
N PHE A 277 13.43 8.41 13.64
CA PHE A 277 12.72 9.07 12.56
C PHE A 277 12.38 10.52 12.87
N TYR A 278 11.86 10.82 14.04
CA TYR A 278 11.43 12.17 14.40
C TYR A 278 12.59 13.16 14.63
N GLU A 279 13.75 12.66 15.01
CA GLU A 279 14.96 13.46 15.17
C GLU A 279 15.65 13.75 13.85
N TYR A 280 15.46 12.93 12.82
CA TYR A 280 16.12 13.09 11.53
C TYR A 280 15.65 14.36 10.82
N ARG A 281 16.60 15.12 10.27
CA ARG A 281 16.33 16.27 9.41
C ARG A 281 16.83 15.97 8.02
N PHE A 282 16.00 16.23 7.03
CA PHE A 282 16.34 15.93 5.64
C PHE A 282 17.46 16.84 5.15
N PRO A 283 18.51 16.30 4.55
CA PRO A 283 19.52 17.12 3.89
C PRO A 283 18.94 17.83 2.66
N PRO A 284 19.59 18.89 2.15
CA PRO A 284 19.06 19.72 1.06
C PRO A 284 18.59 18.94 -0.17
N GLU A 285 19.36 17.91 -0.59
CA GLU A 285 18.98 17.07 -1.74
C GLU A 285 17.69 16.29 -1.47
N MET A 286 17.51 15.79 -0.25
CA MET A 286 16.30 15.08 0.13
C MET A 286 15.10 16.03 0.26
N GLN A 287 15.30 17.26 0.78
CA GLN A 287 14.27 18.30 0.80
C GLN A 287 13.83 18.66 -0.62
N LYS A 288 14.78 18.86 -1.54
CA LYS A 288 14.47 19.11 -2.94
C LYS A 288 13.69 17.94 -3.57
N ALA A 289 14.11 16.70 -3.30
CA ALA A 289 13.43 15.52 -3.84
C ALA A 289 12.01 15.30 -3.29
N PHE A 290 11.66 15.92 -2.16
CA PHE A 290 10.37 15.81 -1.49
C PHE A 290 9.66 17.16 -1.33
N ASP A 291 9.73 18.04 -2.34
CA ASP A 291 8.98 19.29 -2.44
C ASP A 291 9.06 20.15 -1.16
N GLY A 292 10.25 20.26 -0.58
CA GLY A 292 10.52 21.09 0.61
C GLY A 292 10.16 20.44 1.96
N ALA A 293 9.71 19.20 2.01
CA ALA A 293 9.60 18.48 3.27
C ALA A 293 10.99 18.33 3.91
N ASP A 294 11.10 18.64 5.22
CA ASP A 294 12.38 18.70 5.94
C ASP A 294 12.51 17.64 7.04
N ARG A 295 11.45 16.87 7.29
CA ARG A 295 11.37 15.87 8.36
C ARG A 295 10.29 14.83 8.14
N PHE A 296 10.30 13.81 8.99
CA PHE A 296 9.18 12.92 9.22
C PHE A 296 8.24 13.57 10.22
N PHE A 297 7.00 13.83 9.79
CA PHE A 297 5.94 14.43 10.60
C PHE A 297 5.10 13.33 11.26
N PRO A 298 4.91 13.33 12.59
CA PRO A 298 4.13 12.31 13.28
C PRO A 298 2.65 12.36 12.88
N ILE A 299 2.02 11.19 12.75
CA ILE A 299 0.60 11.06 12.42
C ILE A 299 -0.09 10.06 13.34
N ASN A 300 -1.42 10.17 13.37
CA ASN A 300 -2.31 9.13 13.83
C ASN A 300 -3.03 8.54 12.61
N TYR A 301 -2.90 7.23 12.39
CA TYR A 301 -3.47 6.57 11.21
C TYR A 301 -4.99 6.76 11.13
N LYS A 302 -5.71 6.56 12.24
CA LYS A 302 -7.17 6.63 12.30
C LYS A 302 -7.70 7.96 11.79
N THR A 303 -7.10 9.07 12.18
CA THR A 303 -7.53 10.42 11.77
C THR A 303 -6.93 10.86 10.44
N THR A 304 -5.64 10.63 10.22
CA THR A 304 -4.94 11.11 9.02
C THR A 304 -5.38 10.38 7.74
N TRP A 305 -5.71 9.06 7.84
CA TRP A 305 -6.18 8.23 6.71
C TRP A 305 -7.71 8.19 6.57
N GLU A 306 -8.46 8.92 7.38
CA GLU A 306 -9.93 8.94 7.29
C GLU A 306 -10.43 9.31 5.88
N VAL A 307 -9.86 10.35 5.27
CA VAL A 307 -10.20 10.76 3.90
C VAL A 307 -9.96 9.67 2.86
N VAL A 308 -8.94 8.84 3.05
CA VAL A 308 -8.61 7.72 2.16
C VAL A 308 -9.62 6.58 2.32
N ARG A 309 -10.00 6.26 3.57
CA ARG A 309 -11.05 5.25 3.85
C ARG A 309 -12.42 5.68 3.33
N GLN A 310 -12.77 6.95 3.47
CA GLN A 310 -14.03 7.51 2.91
C GLN A 310 -14.08 7.39 1.39
N VAL A 311 -12.96 7.64 0.70
CA VAL A 311 -12.86 7.45 -0.75
C VAL A 311 -13.04 5.98 -1.12
N ALA A 312 -12.37 5.06 -0.44
CA ALA A 312 -12.50 3.64 -0.69
C ALA A 312 -13.94 3.14 -0.49
N SER A 313 -14.58 3.52 0.63
CA SER A 313 -16.01 3.23 0.85
C SER A 313 -16.89 3.75 -0.27
N GLY A 314 -16.63 4.96 -0.77
CA GLY A 314 -17.37 5.56 -1.89
C GLY A 314 -17.15 4.84 -3.23
N SER A 315 -16.06 4.11 -3.39
CA SER A 315 -15.78 3.29 -4.59
C SER A 315 -16.40 1.89 -4.55
N GLY A 316 -16.96 1.50 -3.41
CA GLY A 316 -17.43 0.13 -3.18
C GLY A 316 -16.29 -0.90 -3.03
N GLN A 317 -15.04 -0.45 -2.86
CA GLN A 317 -13.88 -1.29 -2.62
C GLN A 317 -13.36 -1.07 -1.20
N GLY A 318 -13.27 -2.16 -0.41
CA GLY A 318 -12.62 -2.15 0.90
C GLY A 318 -11.11 -2.32 0.77
N PHE A 319 -10.40 -2.08 1.88
CA PHE A 319 -8.98 -2.42 2.01
C PHE A 319 -8.80 -3.85 2.56
N ASP A 320 -9.70 -4.77 2.18
CA ASP A 320 -9.72 -6.16 2.60
C ASP A 320 -8.97 -7.08 1.62
N LYS A 321 -8.78 -8.34 2.05
CA LYS A 321 -8.08 -9.34 1.26
C LYS A 321 -8.79 -9.67 -0.05
N ALA A 322 -10.12 -9.69 -0.07
CA ALA A 322 -10.88 -10.03 -1.27
C ALA A 322 -10.69 -8.96 -2.36
N SER A 323 -10.79 -7.68 -1.98
CA SER A 323 -10.51 -6.54 -2.86
C SER A 323 -9.06 -6.56 -3.35
N TYR A 324 -8.11 -6.82 -2.46
CA TYR A 324 -6.68 -6.92 -2.79
C TYR A 324 -6.41 -8.04 -3.80
N ASP A 325 -6.90 -9.26 -3.55
CA ASP A 325 -6.68 -10.42 -4.41
C ASP A 325 -7.30 -10.22 -5.80
N LYS A 326 -8.52 -9.68 -5.86
CA LYS A 326 -9.23 -9.38 -7.11
C LYS A 326 -8.42 -8.41 -7.98
N GLU A 327 -7.98 -7.32 -7.41
CA GLU A 327 -7.27 -6.28 -8.14
C GLU A 327 -5.84 -6.72 -8.51
N THR A 328 -5.16 -7.48 -7.65
CA THR A 328 -3.85 -8.07 -7.96
C THR A 328 -3.95 -9.09 -9.10
N ALA A 329 -5.02 -9.89 -9.15
CA ALA A 329 -5.26 -10.81 -10.25
C ALA A 329 -5.51 -10.06 -11.58
N ARG A 330 -6.26 -8.97 -11.54
CA ARG A 330 -6.49 -8.08 -12.69
C ARG A 330 -5.18 -7.49 -13.23
N GLU A 331 -4.34 -6.94 -12.34
CA GLU A 331 -3.02 -6.39 -12.72
C GLU A 331 -2.13 -7.44 -13.41
N LYS A 332 -2.06 -8.65 -12.82
CA LYS A 332 -1.30 -9.77 -13.40
C LYS A 332 -1.82 -10.18 -14.77
N ALA A 333 -3.13 -10.26 -14.95
CA ALA A 333 -3.74 -10.62 -16.22
C ALA A 333 -3.44 -9.58 -17.31
N GLU A 334 -3.49 -8.29 -16.99
CA GLU A 334 -3.16 -7.21 -17.92
C GLU A 334 -1.66 -7.19 -18.27
N ALA A 335 -0.78 -7.41 -17.29
CA ALA A 335 0.66 -7.53 -17.53
C ALA A 335 0.99 -8.71 -18.46
N ALA A 336 0.38 -9.87 -18.23
CA ALA A 336 0.52 -11.04 -19.08
C ALA A 336 -0.01 -10.81 -20.52
N ALA A 337 -1.09 -10.04 -20.67
CA ALA A 337 -1.64 -9.69 -21.98
C ALA A 337 -0.72 -8.71 -22.75
N LYS A 338 -0.04 -7.80 -22.05
CA LYS A 338 0.94 -6.87 -22.64
C LYS A 338 2.21 -7.60 -23.10
N ALA A 339 2.69 -8.61 -22.33
CA ALA A 339 3.91 -9.37 -22.67
C ALA A 339 3.74 -10.29 -23.90
N LYS A 340 2.50 -10.56 -24.34
CA LYS A 340 2.18 -11.38 -25.50
C LYS A 340 2.03 -10.59 -26.81
N LYS A 341 2.10 -9.27 -26.75
CA LYS A 341 2.06 -8.34 -27.89
C LYS A 341 3.45 -7.82 -28.23
#